data_8d8200c008d738575727aac6cc183f74
#
_entry.id   8d8200c008d738575727aac6cc183f74
#
_cell.length_a   1.000
_cell.length_b   1.000
_cell.length_c   1.000
_cell.angle_alpha   90.00
_cell.angle_beta   90.00
_cell.angle_gamma   90.00
#
_symmetry.space_group_name_H-M   'P 1'
#
loop_
_entity.id
_entity.type
_entity.pdbx_description
1 polymer ?
#
loop_
_entity_poly.entity_id
_entity_poly.type
_entity_poly.pdbx_seq_one_letter_code
_entity_poly.pdbx_strand_id
1 'polypeptide(L)'
;MAKIPLPKEENIYETECPILYAMEIIGQKWKLPILWYIADAENQTLRYRELEKKVVGITATMLTKCLRELEQDGLVTRTKYNTIPPTVEYSLAERGRSLIPALESVYSWADEQMKEEIQNRPLSPSEHQ
;
A
#
# COMPACT_ATOMS: atom_id res chain seq x y z
N MET A 1 13.47 -11.48 -20.56
CA MET A 1 13.65 -10.44 -19.54
C MET A 1 15.06 -10.53 -18.97
N ALA A 2 15.75 -9.41 -18.93
CA ALA A 2 17.09 -9.38 -18.37
C ALA A 2 17.06 -9.60 -16.87
N LYS A 3 18.04 -10.34 -16.35
CA LYS A 3 18.19 -10.48 -14.90
C LYS A 3 18.60 -9.14 -14.30
N ILE A 4 17.90 -8.75 -13.26
CA ILE A 4 18.22 -7.56 -12.51
C ILE A 4 19.13 -7.98 -11.35
N PRO A 5 20.40 -7.55 -11.33
CA PRO A 5 21.28 -7.91 -10.21
C PRO A 5 20.82 -7.20 -8.94
N LEU A 6 20.81 -7.91 -7.83
CA LEU A 6 20.54 -7.33 -6.53
C LEU A 6 21.82 -6.74 -5.96
N PRO A 7 21.82 -5.48 -5.54
CA PRO A 7 23.00 -4.90 -4.92
C PRO A 7 23.27 -5.56 -3.57
N LYS A 8 24.55 -5.66 -3.21
CA LYS A 8 24.98 -6.15 -1.90
C LYS A 8 25.37 -4.95 -1.07
N GLU A 9 24.73 -4.78 0.08
CA GLU A 9 25.11 -3.76 1.06
C GLU A 9 25.21 -2.32 0.51
N GLU A 10 24.60 -2.04 -0.64
CA GLU A 10 24.59 -0.72 -1.22
C GLU A 10 23.34 0.05 -0.82
N ASN A 11 23.44 1.37 -0.82
CA ASN A 11 22.28 2.22 -0.65
C ASN A 11 21.36 2.04 -1.84
N ILE A 12 20.10 1.66 -1.58
CA ILE A 12 19.14 1.35 -2.62
C ILE A 12 18.89 2.54 -3.57
N TYR A 13 19.03 3.77 -3.07
CA TYR A 13 18.87 4.97 -3.91
C TYR A 13 20.06 5.23 -4.84
N GLU A 14 21.15 4.53 -4.62
CA GLU A 14 22.33 4.62 -5.49
C GLU A 14 22.32 3.57 -6.60
N THR A 15 21.36 2.63 -6.55
CA THR A 15 21.24 1.61 -7.59
C THR A 15 20.40 2.14 -8.75
N GLU A 16 20.71 1.65 -9.95
CA GLU A 16 19.93 1.94 -11.14
C GLU A 16 18.78 0.94 -11.35
N CYS A 17 18.52 0.06 -10.38
CA CYS A 17 17.46 -0.94 -10.49
C CYS A 17 16.10 -0.36 -10.04
N PRO A 18 15.17 -0.16 -10.99
CA PRO A 18 13.86 0.41 -10.63
C PRO A 18 13.06 -0.43 -9.63
N ILE A 19 13.21 -1.75 -9.67
CA ILE A 19 12.50 -2.63 -8.74
C ILE A 19 12.99 -2.41 -7.31
N LEU A 20 14.30 -2.28 -7.12
CA LEU A 20 14.85 -2.03 -5.79
C LEU A 20 14.46 -0.65 -5.27
N TYR A 21 14.46 0.34 -6.15
CA TYR A 21 13.98 1.68 -5.82
C TYR A 21 12.52 1.64 -5.35
N ALA A 22 11.66 0.94 -6.10
CA ALA A 22 10.25 0.80 -5.72
C ALA A 22 10.10 0.09 -4.38
N MET A 23 10.87 -0.96 -4.12
CA MET A 23 10.79 -1.71 -2.87
C MET A 23 11.20 -0.87 -1.67
N GLU A 24 12.10 0.08 -1.84
CA GLU A 24 12.46 0.99 -0.75
C GLU A 24 11.28 1.89 -0.38
N ILE A 25 10.50 2.31 -1.36
CA ILE A 25 9.38 3.23 -1.16
C ILE A 25 8.11 2.51 -0.71
N ILE A 26 7.79 1.36 -1.34
CA ILE A 26 6.50 0.69 -1.16
C ILE A 26 6.62 -0.77 -0.71
N GLY A 27 7.81 -1.25 -0.41
CA GLY A 27 8.04 -2.67 -0.12
C GLY A 27 7.59 -3.12 1.26
N GLN A 28 7.30 -2.19 2.16
CA GLN A 28 6.78 -2.55 3.47
C GLN A 28 5.34 -3.09 3.33
N LYS A 29 5.03 -4.14 4.05
CA LYS A 29 3.79 -4.91 3.93
C LYS A 29 2.51 -4.05 3.88
N TRP A 30 2.45 -2.99 4.66
CA TRP A 30 1.20 -2.23 4.85
C TRP A 30 1.04 -1.04 3.93
N LYS A 31 2.12 -0.59 3.26
CA LYS A 31 2.07 0.63 2.45
C LYS A 31 1.17 0.51 1.21
N LEU A 32 1.26 -0.58 0.48
CA LEU A 32 0.41 -0.78 -0.70
C LEU A 32 -1.07 -0.91 -0.33
N PRO A 33 -1.46 -1.68 0.70
CA PRO A 33 -2.85 -1.68 1.15
C PRO A 33 -3.36 -0.30 1.54
N ILE A 34 -2.57 0.49 2.25
CA ILE A 34 -2.97 1.85 2.63
C ILE A 34 -3.23 2.70 1.39
N LEU A 35 -2.30 2.69 0.44
CA LEU A 35 -2.45 3.46 -0.80
C LEU A 35 -3.68 3.00 -1.60
N TRP A 36 -3.92 1.70 -1.66
CA TRP A 36 -5.05 1.14 -2.36
C TRP A 36 -6.38 1.63 -1.79
N TYR A 37 -6.52 1.60 -0.47
CA TYR A 37 -7.77 2.06 0.16
C TYR A 37 -7.98 3.56 -0.01
N ILE A 38 -6.91 4.36 0.04
CA ILE A 38 -7.04 5.79 -0.22
C ILE A 38 -7.44 6.03 -1.68
N ALA A 39 -6.83 5.30 -2.61
CA ALA A 39 -7.13 5.42 -4.04
C ALA A 39 -8.58 5.09 -4.35
N ASP A 40 -9.14 4.10 -3.66
CA ASP A 40 -10.51 3.64 -3.86
C ASP A 40 -11.56 4.53 -3.19
N ALA A 41 -11.13 5.40 -2.30
CA ALA A 41 -12.04 6.26 -1.55
C ALA A 41 -12.56 7.43 -2.37
N GLU A 42 -13.70 7.98 -1.98
CA GLU A 42 -14.25 9.18 -2.57
C GLU A 42 -13.24 10.32 -2.48
N ASN A 43 -12.99 11.00 -3.60
CA ASN A 43 -12.00 12.06 -3.72
C ASN A 43 -10.58 11.62 -3.33
N GLN A 44 -10.33 10.30 -3.34
CA GLN A 44 -9.02 9.73 -2.99
C GLN A 44 -8.51 10.27 -1.65
N THR A 45 -9.41 10.31 -0.67
CA THR A 45 -9.13 10.88 0.66
C THR A 45 -9.78 10.02 1.73
N LEU A 46 -9.02 9.70 2.78
CA LEU A 46 -9.52 8.99 3.95
C LEU A 46 -9.00 9.66 5.22
N ARG A 47 -9.83 9.65 6.24
CA ARG A 47 -9.43 10.06 7.58
C ARG A 47 -8.60 8.96 8.23
N TYR A 48 -7.76 9.35 9.18
CA TYR A 48 -6.94 8.39 9.92
C TYR A 48 -7.80 7.26 10.51
N ARG A 49 -8.94 7.60 11.12
CA ARG A 49 -9.83 6.61 11.74
C ARG A 49 -10.43 5.65 10.72
N GLU A 50 -10.73 6.13 9.53
CA GLU A 50 -11.24 5.29 8.46
C GLU A 50 -10.19 4.29 8.00
N LEU A 51 -8.93 4.74 7.92
CA LEU A 51 -7.81 3.86 7.57
C LEU A 51 -7.59 2.77 8.61
N GLU A 52 -7.70 3.11 9.89
CA GLU A 52 -7.60 2.12 10.97
C GLU A 52 -8.63 1.00 10.82
N LYS A 53 -9.84 1.35 10.40
CA LYS A 53 -10.92 0.38 10.22
C LYS A 53 -10.77 -0.44 8.94
N LYS A 54 -10.32 0.18 7.85
CA LYS A 54 -10.23 -0.48 6.54
C LYS A 54 -9.05 -1.42 6.43
N VAL A 55 -7.92 -1.05 7.01
CA VAL A 55 -6.70 -1.87 6.96
C VAL A 55 -6.71 -2.82 8.15
N VAL A 56 -7.46 -3.90 8.00
CA VAL A 56 -7.68 -4.87 9.07
C VAL A 56 -6.36 -5.50 9.52
N GLY A 57 -6.14 -5.49 10.83
CA GLY A 57 -4.95 -6.10 11.43
C GLY A 57 -3.78 -5.16 11.64
N ILE A 58 -3.82 -3.95 11.10
CA ILE A 58 -2.73 -3.00 11.32
C ILE A 58 -2.82 -2.39 12.71
N THR A 59 -1.67 -2.21 13.36
CA THR A 59 -1.62 -1.50 14.65
C THR A 59 -1.58 0.00 14.39
N ALA A 60 -2.03 0.78 15.38
CA ALA A 60 -1.97 2.24 15.29
C ALA A 60 -0.54 2.74 15.10
N THR A 61 0.42 2.12 15.78
CA THR A 61 1.83 2.47 15.65
C THR A 61 2.33 2.24 14.23
N MET A 62 1.98 1.10 13.63
CA MET A 62 2.40 0.78 12.26
C MET A 62 1.72 1.68 11.25
N LEU A 63 0.42 1.95 11.42
CA LEU A 63 -0.31 2.85 10.52
C LEU A 63 0.32 4.25 10.53
N THR A 64 0.59 4.79 11.71
CA THR A 64 1.22 6.10 11.85
C THR A 64 2.59 6.14 11.17
N LYS A 65 3.39 5.10 11.38
CA LYS A 65 4.71 4.99 10.75
C LYS A 65 4.61 4.96 9.23
N CYS A 66 3.74 4.11 8.70
CA CYS A 66 3.56 3.98 7.24
C CYS A 66 3.08 5.29 6.62
N LEU A 67 2.10 5.95 7.24
CA LEU A 67 1.57 7.22 6.73
C LEU A 67 2.63 8.31 6.74
N ARG A 68 3.46 8.36 7.78
CA ARG A 68 4.56 9.31 7.85
C ARG A 68 5.56 9.09 6.72
N GLU A 69 5.93 7.84 6.48
CA GLU A 69 6.87 7.51 5.41
C GLU A 69 6.28 7.78 4.03
N LEU A 70 5.01 7.44 3.82
CA LEU A 70 4.33 7.73 2.55
C LEU A 70 4.25 9.24 2.29
N GLU A 71 4.02 10.02 3.33
CA GLU A 71 4.01 11.48 3.22
C GLU A 71 5.41 12.00 2.88
N GLN A 72 6.43 11.52 3.58
CA GLN A 72 7.82 11.92 3.33
C GLN A 72 8.27 11.60 1.91
N ASP A 73 7.82 10.47 1.38
CA ASP A 73 8.13 10.05 0.01
C ASP A 73 7.23 10.73 -1.04
N GLY A 74 6.32 11.58 -0.60
CA GLY A 74 5.48 12.37 -1.50
C GLY A 74 4.32 11.61 -2.14
N LEU A 75 3.96 10.45 -1.62
CA LEU A 75 2.85 9.66 -2.17
C LEU A 75 1.49 10.08 -1.63
N VAL A 76 1.46 10.61 -0.41
CA VAL A 76 0.24 11.13 0.20
C VAL A 76 0.49 12.52 0.77
N THR A 77 -0.58 13.29 0.89
CA THR A 77 -0.59 14.56 1.60
C THR A 77 -1.42 14.42 2.85
N ARG A 78 -1.00 15.08 3.91
CA ARG A 78 -1.66 15.07 5.20
C ARG A 78 -2.28 16.44 5.46
N THR A 79 -3.57 16.46 5.79
CA THR A 79 -4.27 17.71 6.13
C THR A 79 -4.86 17.57 7.52
N LYS A 80 -4.50 18.48 8.40
CA LYS A 80 -5.04 18.53 9.74
C LYS A 80 -6.08 19.66 9.83
N TYR A 81 -7.26 19.32 10.32
CA TYR A 81 -8.32 20.29 10.54
C TYR A 81 -8.42 20.62 12.03
N ASN A 82 -8.60 21.91 12.34
CA ASN A 82 -8.75 22.37 13.72
C ASN A 82 -10.17 22.24 14.22
N THR A 83 -10.75 21.06 14.04
CA THR A 83 -12.05 20.69 14.57
C THR A 83 -11.89 20.17 16.01
N ILE A 84 -13.01 19.99 16.72
CA ILE A 84 -13.01 19.41 18.07
C ILE A 84 -13.90 18.16 18.04
N PRO A 85 -13.30 16.96 18.12
CA PRO A 85 -11.86 16.66 18.15
C PRO A 85 -11.16 16.95 16.82
N PRO A 86 -9.82 17.10 16.81
CA PRO A 86 -9.08 17.33 15.58
C PRO A 86 -9.23 16.18 14.59
N THR A 87 -9.34 16.51 13.32
CA THR A 87 -9.46 15.53 12.23
C THR A 87 -8.21 15.59 11.36
N VAL A 88 -7.69 14.43 11.00
CA VAL A 88 -6.56 14.31 10.07
C VAL A 88 -6.99 13.50 8.87
N GLU A 89 -6.79 14.03 7.69
CA GLU A 89 -7.09 13.38 6.43
C GLU A 89 -5.81 13.09 5.64
N TYR A 90 -5.84 12.00 4.90
CA TYR A 90 -4.75 11.61 4.00
C TYR A 90 -5.31 11.46 2.60
N SER A 91 -4.70 12.17 1.65
CA SER A 91 -5.10 12.16 0.25
C SER A 91 -3.94 11.70 -0.60
N LEU A 92 -4.23 11.09 -1.76
CA LEU A 92 -3.17 10.79 -2.72
C LEU A 92 -2.58 12.08 -3.27
N ALA A 93 -1.26 12.17 -3.24
CA ALA A 93 -0.53 13.18 -4.00
C ALA A 93 -0.44 12.73 -5.46
N GLU A 94 0.01 13.62 -6.35
CA GLU A 94 0.16 13.29 -7.76
C GLU A 94 1.09 12.08 -7.96
N ARG A 95 2.18 12.02 -7.21
CA ARG A 95 3.11 10.91 -7.27
C ARG A 95 2.44 9.58 -6.86
N GLY A 96 1.58 9.62 -5.85
CA GLY A 96 0.79 8.45 -5.44
C GLY A 96 -0.20 8.04 -6.51
N ARG A 97 -0.88 9.00 -7.13
CA ARG A 97 -1.82 8.70 -8.21
C ARG A 97 -1.14 8.07 -9.41
N SER A 98 0.09 8.48 -9.71
CA SER A 98 0.84 7.91 -10.83
C SER A 98 1.18 6.43 -10.65
N LEU A 99 1.15 5.95 -9.40
CA LEU A 99 1.39 4.54 -9.09
C LEU A 99 0.14 3.66 -9.28
N ILE A 100 -1.04 4.26 -9.30
CA ILE A 100 -2.30 3.49 -9.30
C ILE A 100 -2.43 2.51 -10.47
N PRO A 101 -2.07 2.88 -11.72
CA PRO A 101 -2.14 1.89 -12.81
C PRO A 101 -1.34 0.62 -12.55
N ALA A 102 -0.17 0.75 -11.93
CA ALA A 102 0.64 -0.41 -11.55
C ALA A 102 -0.05 -1.23 -10.47
N LEU A 103 -0.66 -0.58 -9.48
CA LEU A 103 -1.42 -1.27 -8.43
C LEU A 103 -2.62 -2.01 -8.99
N GLU A 104 -3.31 -1.44 -9.96
CA GLU A 104 -4.43 -2.10 -10.62
C GLU A 104 -3.97 -3.36 -11.34
N SER A 105 -2.80 -3.33 -11.96
CA SER A 105 -2.22 -4.52 -12.60
C SER A 105 -1.89 -5.61 -11.58
N VAL A 106 -1.30 -5.23 -10.46
CA VAL A 106 -1.02 -6.17 -9.36
C VAL A 106 -2.33 -6.76 -8.82
N TYR A 107 -3.33 -5.92 -8.62
CA TYR A 107 -4.65 -6.36 -8.15
C TYR A 107 -5.25 -7.40 -9.10
N SER A 108 -5.26 -7.11 -10.40
CA SER A 108 -5.84 -8.02 -11.38
C SER A 108 -5.11 -9.36 -11.42
N TRP A 109 -3.79 -9.33 -11.38
CA TRP A 109 -3.00 -10.55 -11.33
C TRP A 109 -3.32 -11.37 -10.08
N ALA A 110 -3.34 -10.71 -8.93
CA ALA A 110 -3.62 -11.39 -7.65
C ALA A 110 -5.05 -11.97 -7.61
N ASP A 111 -6.02 -11.21 -8.13
CA ASP A 111 -7.41 -11.65 -8.17
C ASP A 111 -7.55 -12.93 -9.00
N GLU A 112 -6.90 -13.01 -10.15
CA GLU A 112 -6.89 -14.23 -10.96
C GLU A 112 -6.23 -15.40 -10.25
N GLN A 113 -5.10 -15.16 -9.57
CA GLN A 113 -4.40 -16.21 -8.84
C GLN A 113 -5.25 -16.74 -7.68
N MET A 114 -5.92 -15.84 -6.96
CA MET A 114 -6.80 -16.21 -5.86
C MET A 114 -7.97 -17.06 -6.35
N LYS A 115 -8.56 -16.71 -7.49
CA LYS A 115 -9.65 -17.48 -8.08
C LYS A 115 -9.21 -18.86 -8.49
N GLU A 116 -8.03 -18.98 -9.09
CA GLU A 116 -7.47 -20.29 -9.45
C GLU A 116 -7.19 -21.14 -8.22
N GLU A 117 -6.62 -20.57 -7.17
CA GLU A 117 -6.38 -21.29 -5.92
C GLU A 117 -7.67 -21.80 -5.29
N ILE A 118 -8.71 -20.97 -5.28
CA ILE A 118 -10.00 -21.37 -4.72
C ILE A 118 -10.61 -22.52 -5.52
N GLN A 119 -10.55 -22.44 -6.85
CA GLN A 119 -11.09 -23.49 -7.73
C GLN A 119 -10.33 -24.80 -7.60
N ASN A 120 -9.01 -24.74 -7.41
CA ASN A 120 -8.15 -25.93 -7.37
C ASN A 120 -7.89 -26.45 -5.95
N ARG A 121 -8.37 -25.74 -4.93
CA ARG A 121 -8.16 -26.14 -3.54
C ARG A 121 -9.02 -27.38 -3.22
N PRO A 122 -8.40 -28.46 -2.75
CA PRO A 122 -9.21 -29.60 -2.29
C PRO A 122 -10.03 -29.20 -1.06
N LEU A 123 -11.31 -29.60 -1.06
CA LEU A 123 -12.18 -29.36 0.08
C LEU A 123 -11.74 -30.23 1.25
N SER A 124 -11.54 -29.62 2.40
CA SER A 124 -11.20 -30.31 3.64
C SER A 124 -12.22 -29.91 4.70
N PRO A 125 -12.71 -30.89 5.52
CA PRO A 125 -13.65 -30.56 6.59
C PRO A 125 -13.14 -29.47 7.54
N SER A 126 -11.83 -29.41 7.76
CA SER A 126 -11.22 -28.43 8.66
C SER A 126 -11.30 -27.01 8.10
N GLU A 127 -11.52 -26.84 6.80
CA GLU A 127 -11.60 -25.52 6.18
C GLU A 127 -12.97 -24.87 6.32
N HIS A 128 -13.95 -25.61 6.82
CA HIS A 128 -15.33 -25.14 6.95
C HIS A 128 -15.73 -24.80 8.38
N GLN A 129 -14.78 -24.66 9.26
CA GLN A 129 -15.03 -24.32 10.65
C GLN A 129 -14.84 -22.85 10.93
#